data_c6b4bec8f79066fe0c0f86e05e5de27f
#
_entry.id   c6b4bec8f79066fe0c0f86e05e5de27f
#
_cell.length_a   1.000
_cell.length_b   1.000
_cell.length_c   1.000
_cell.angle_alpha   90.00
_cell.angle_beta   90.00
_cell.angle_gamma   90.00
#
_symmetry.space_group_name_H-M   'P 1'
#
loop_
_entity.id
_entity.type
_entity.pdbx_description
1 polymer ?
#
loop_
_entity_poly.entity_id
_entity_poly.type
_entity_poly.pdbx_seq_one_letter_code
_entity_poly.pdbx_strand_id
1 'polypeptide(L)'
;MHLAEAGEIRPVSRAAWLGLALLLGLLALWGLGAAPLFDVDEGAFSEATREILASGDWGHTTLNGTDRFDKPIGVYWLQAVAVAVLGVNEFAVRLPSALATWGASLAVAAFVAPRLGWHAAVLAALIHASSLGSWAMAHAATADALLGFLLMLSALDLWRYLEDGRSAALQRLAIWVGLGVLVKGPVAVLIPLATLLLAVLAQRDGALLWRALGNGRAWTWLVLIALPWYAYALWRHGQAFIDGFFLKHNIERFSAPMEGHAGSWLYFLAVAPLLWMPWSPLLLALRGHARTLWQNRVLRHALIWAAFVLVFFSLSGTKLPHYGLYA
;
A
#
# COMPACT_ATOMS: atom_id res chain seq x y z
N MET A 1 -34.21 -1.72 -2.67
CA MET A 1 -33.73 -2.85 -1.86
C MET A 1 -33.61 -2.33 -0.43
N HIS A 2 -34.59 -2.65 0.43
CA HIS A 2 -34.53 -2.32 1.86
C HIS A 2 -33.23 -2.87 2.43
N LEU A 3 -32.37 -2.00 2.97
CA LEU A 3 -31.33 -2.45 3.89
C LEU A 3 -32.10 -3.08 5.06
N ALA A 4 -31.94 -4.41 5.19
CA ALA A 4 -32.52 -5.13 6.30
C ALA A 4 -32.19 -4.39 7.60
N GLU A 5 -33.17 -4.30 8.50
CA GLU A 5 -33.00 -3.85 9.86
C GLU A 5 -31.68 -4.43 10.38
N ALA A 6 -30.82 -3.56 10.92
CA ALA A 6 -29.51 -3.96 11.41
C ALA A 6 -29.73 -4.95 12.57
N GLY A 7 -29.89 -6.22 12.23
CA GLY A 7 -29.87 -7.29 13.19
C GLY A 7 -28.55 -7.20 13.95
N GLU A 8 -28.59 -7.38 15.26
CA GLU A 8 -27.40 -7.35 16.12
C GLU A 8 -26.28 -8.15 15.48
N ILE A 9 -25.19 -7.46 15.07
CA ILE A 9 -24.01 -8.11 14.51
C ILE A 9 -23.41 -8.95 15.62
N ARG A 10 -23.66 -10.25 15.59
CA ARG A 10 -23.15 -11.18 16.60
C ARG A 10 -21.62 -11.15 16.63
N PRO A 11 -21.01 -11.19 17.83
CA PRO A 11 -19.55 -11.25 17.93
C PRO A 11 -19.03 -12.50 17.25
N VAL A 12 -18.05 -12.33 16.39
CA VAL A 12 -17.41 -13.42 15.65
C VAL A 12 -16.48 -14.19 16.58
N SER A 13 -16.55 -15.51 16.57
CA SER A 13 -15.72 -16.36 17.42
C SER A 13 -14.23 -16.22 17.08
N ARG A 14 -13.35 -16.39 18.08
CA ARG A 14 -11.89 -16.40 17.87
C ARG A 14 -11.48 -17.52 16.88
N ALA A 15 -12.15 -18.65 16.91
CA ALA A 15 -11.89 -19.76 16.00
C ALA A 15 -12.17 -19.37 14.53
N ALA A 16 -13.24 -18.61 14.25
CA ALA A 16 -13.54 -18.12 12.91
C ALA A 16 -12.47 -17.14 12.42
N TRP A 17 -12.00 -16.22 13.26
CA TRP A 17 -10.89 -15.33 12.93
C TRP A 17 -9.59 -16.08 12.67
N LEU A 18 -9.27 -17.08 13.50
CA LEU A 18 -8.08 -17.92 13.30
C LEU A 18 -8.17 -18.72 11.99
N GLY A 19 -9.33 -19.32 11.70
CA GLY A 19 -9.56 -20.04 10.45
C GLY A 19 -9.38 -19.14 9.22
N LEU A 20 -9.93 -17.92 9.25
CA LEU A 20 -9.72 -16.94 8.19
C LEU A 20 -8.24 -16.55 8.05
N ALA A 21 -7.57 -16.27 9.16
CA ALA A 21 -6.15 -15.89 9.17
C ALA A 21 -5.28 -17.01 8.58
N LEU A 22 -5.52 -18.26 8.96
CA LEU A 22 -4.80 -19.42 8.41
C LEU A 22 -5.04 -19.61 6.92
N LEU A 23 -6.29 -19.46 6.46
CA LEU A 23 -6.63 -19.57 5.03
C LEU A 23 -5.93 -18.47 4.21
N LEU A 24 -6.00 -17.23 4.66
CA LEU A 24 -5.35 -16.09 3.99
C LEU A 24 -3.82 -16.21 4.03
N GLY A 25 -3.26 -16.71 5.14
CA GLY A 25 -1.83 -16.98 5.27
C GLY A 25 -1.38 -18.09 4.31
N LEU A 26 -2.17 -19.14 4.17
CA LEU A 26 -1.90 -20.19 3.20
C LEU A 26 -1.89 -19.65 1.77
N LEU A 27 -2.86 -18.81 1.39
CA LEU A 27 -2.91 -18.18 0.07
C LEU A 27 -1.70 -17.27 -0.21
N ALA A 28 -1.22 -16.54 0.80
CA ALA A 28 -0.11 -15.62 0.65
C ALA A 28 1.26 -16.33 0.62
N LEU A 29 1.40 -17.46 1.33
CA LEU A 29 2.69 -18.14 1.50
C LEU A 29 2.85 -19.36 0.57
N TRP A 30 1.76 -19.85 -0.04
CA TRP A 30 1.81 -21.02 -0.91
C TRP A 30 2.67 -20.74 -2.15
N GLY A 31 3.71 -21.57 -2.35
CA GLY A 31 4.60 -21.45 -3.50
C GLY A 31 5.57 -20.28 -3.48
N LEU A 32 5.70 -19.56 -2.36
CA LEU A 32 6.48 -18.30 -2.26
C LEU A 32 7.93 -18.45 -2.71
N GLY A 33 8.58 -19.59 -2.42
CA GLY A 33 9.97 -19.88 -2.82
C GLY A 33 10.08 -20.81 -4.04
N ALA A 34 8.99 -21.13 -4.74
CA ALA A 34 9.00 -22.15 -5.80
C ALA A 34 9.56 -21.65 -7.14
N ALA A 35 9.40 -20.37 -7.45
CA ALA A 35 9.91 -19.77 -8.67
C ALA A 35 11.21 -19.01 -8.41
N PRO A 36 12.17 -18.99 -9.37
CA PRO A 36 13.36 -18.15 -9.26
C PRO A 36 12.97 -16.67 -9.17
N LEU A 37 13.93 -15.84 -8.70
CA LEU A 37 13.71 -14.39 -8.62
C LEU A 37 13.46 -13.82 -10.02
N PHE A 38 12.46 -12.98 -10.12
CA PHE A 38 12.09 -12.29 -11.35
C PHE A 38 13.10 -11.16 -11.65
N ASP A 39 13.60 -11.13 -12.86
CA ASP A 39 14.50 -10.07 -13.34
C ASP A 39 13.68 -8.81 -13.67
N VAL A 40 14.13 -7.62 -13.46
CA VAL A 40 15.32 -6.99 -12.88
C VAL A 40 15.05 -6.62 -11.41
N ASP A 41 13.78 -6.40 -11.06
CA ASP A 41 13.37 -5.78 -9.79
C ASP A 41 13.71 -6.66 -8.59
N GLU A 42 13.25 -7.93 -8.57
CA GLU A 42 13.49 -8.79 -7.41
C GLU A 42 14.99 -9.04 -7.18
N GLY A 43 15.74 -9.23 -8.26
CA GLY A 43 17.20 -9.39 -8.20
C GLY A 43 17.88 -8.18 -7.57
N ALA A 44 17.50 -6.97 -7.99
CA ALA A 44 18.08 -5.73 -7.49
C ALA A 44 17.74 -5.45 -6.01
N PHE A 45 16.51 -5.76 -5.57
CA PHE A 45 16.13 -5.66 -4.15
C PHE A 45 16.86 -6.69 -3.29
N SER A 46 16.90 -7.93 -3.75
CA SER A 46 17.50 -9.04 -3.03
C SER A 46 19.02 -8.88 -2.90
N GLU A 47 19.72 -8.45 -3.96
CA GLU A 47 21.16 -8.19 -3.93
C GLU A 47 21.50 -7.01 -3.01
N ALA A 48 20.77 -5.88 -3.11
CA ALA A 48 20.99 -4.77 -2.19
C ALA A 48 20.76 -5.17 -0.72
N THR A 49 19.78 -6.04 -0.45
CA THR A 49 19.57 -6.61 0.90
C THR A 49 20.73 -7.49 1.34
N ARG A 50 21.26 -8.33 0.44
CA ARG A 50 22.43 -9.17 0.70
C ARG A 50 23.67 -8.32 1.02
N GLU A 51 23.87 -7.22 0.29
CA GLU A 51 24.98 -6.29 0.52
C GLU A 51 24.88 -5.58 1.87
N ILE A 52 23.67 -5.20 2.32
CA ILE A 52 23.46 -4.67 3.69
C ILE A 52 23.95 -5.67 4.75
N LEU A 53 23.58 -6.94 4.60
CA LEU A 53 23.99 -7.98 5.54
C LEU A 53 25.49 -8.27 5.47
N ALA A 54 26.08 -8.25 4.29
CA ALA A 54 27.50 -8.49 4.08
C ALA A 54 28.39 -7.35 4.61
N SER A 55 27.95 -6.10 4.43
CA SER A 55 28.67 -4.90 4.90
C SER A 55 28.42 -4.58 6.37
N GLY A 56 27.28 -5.00 6.92
CA GLY A 56 26.78 -4.56 8.23
C GLY A 56 26.26 -3.11 8.26
N ASP A 57 26.16 -2.46 7.11
CA ASP A 57 25.68 -1.08 6.99
C ASP A 57 24.15 -1.04 6.76
N TRP A 58 23.40 -0.97 7.85
CA TRP A 58 21.94 -0.95 7.85
C TRP A 58 21.31 0.40 7.47
N GLY A 59 22.12 1.42 7.29
CA GLY A 59 21.65 2.78 6.95
C GLY A 59 21.67 3.09 5.46
N HIS A 60 22.39 2.30 4.68
CA HIS A 60 22.66 2.57 3.27
C HIS A 60 22.44 1.35 2.38
N THR A 61 22.07 1.58 1.14
CA THR A 61 21.90 0.54 0.14
C THR A 61 22.87 0.70 -1.01
N THR A 62 23.49 -0.41 -1.40
CA THR A 62 24.30 -0.51 -2.62
C THR A 62 23.73 -1.59 -3.54
N LEU A 63 24.13 -1.58 -4.79
CA LEU A 63 23.86 -2.63 -5.76
C LEU A 63 25.13 -2.87 -6.58
N ASN A 64 25.70 -4.05 -6.49
CA ASN A 64 26.99 -4.39 -7.06
C ASN A 64 28.10 -3.41 -6.62
N GLY A 65 28.09 -3.05 -5.33
CA GLY A 65 29.04 -2.12 -4.73
C GLY A 65 28.85 -0.63 -5.10
N THR A 66 27.82 -0.28 -5.86
CA THR A 66 27.51 1.12 -6.23
C THR A 66 26.32 1.63 -5.40
N ASP A 67 26.39 2.89 -4.96
CA ASP A 67 25.32 3.54 -4.21
C ASP A 67 23.97 3.45 -4.93
N ARG A 68 22.93 2.99 -4.22
CA ARG A 68 21.58 2.83 -4.73
C ARG A 68 20.59 3.73 -4.01
N PHE A 69 20.09 4.76 -4.70
CA PHE A 69 19.08 5.70 -4.17
C PHE A 69 17.69 5.48 -4.76
N ASP A 70 17.40 4.31 -5.29
CA ASP A 70 16.16 3.99 -5.98
C ASP A 70 14.95 3.95 -5.03
N LYS A 71 15.13 3.37 -3.85
CA LYS A 71 14.10 3.26 -2.81
C LYS A 71 14.67 3.57 -1.42
N PRO A 72 13.80 4.05 -0.50
CA PRO A 72 14.18 4.16 0.91
C PRO A 72 14.41 2.81 1.58
N ILE A 73 14.97 2.85 2.78
CA ILE A 73 15.54 1.69 3.47
C ILE A 73 14.52 0.66 3.99
N GLY A 74 13.24 1.04 4.18
CA GLY A 74 12.28 0.24 4.95
C GLY A 74 12.03 -1.16 4.42
N VAL A 75 11.97 -1.34 3.11
CA VAL A 75 11.79 -2.67 2.50
C VAL A 75 13.01 -3.55 2.73
N TYR A 76 14.21 -2.98 2.61
CA TYR A 76 15.47 -3.70 2.78
C TYR A 76 15.66 -4.16 4.22
N TRP A 77 15.26 -3.37 5.22
CA TRP A 77 15.31 -3.81 6.62
C TRP A 77 14.46 -5.05 6.87
N LEU A 78 13.25 -5.10 6.32
CA LEU A 78 12.38 -6.25 6.50
C LEU A 78 12.90 -7.49 5.76
N GLN A 79 13.42 -7.31 4.55
CA GLN A 79 14.07 -8.39 3.81
C GLN A 79 15.33 -8.87 4.53
N ALA A 80 16.17 -7.96 5.02
CA ALA A 80 17.40 -8.30 5.74
C ALA A 80 17.11 -9.12 7.01
N VAL A 81 16.08 -8.76 7.78
CA VAL A 81 15.64 -9.56 8.94
C VAL A 81 15.20 -10.96 8.51
N ALA A 82 14.39 -11.07 7.45
CA ALA A 82 13.94 -12.37 6.95
C ALA A 82 15.11 -13.23 6.46
N VAL A 83 16.02 -12.64 5.69
CA VAL A 83 17.22 -13.31 5.16
C VAL A 83 18.18 -13.71 6.28
N ALA A 84 18.38 -12.87 7.31
CA ALA A 84 19.22 -13.20 8.44
C ALA A 84 18.71 -14.43 9.24
N VAL A 85 17.40 -14.64 9.28
CA VAL A 85 16.76 -15.76 10.01
C VAL A 85 16.63 -17.02 9.15
N LEU A 86 16.27 -16.85 7.86
CA LEU A 86 15.90 -17.95 6.98
C LEU A 86 16.97 -18.31 5.93
N GLY A 87 18.06 -17.54 5.88
CA GLY A 87 19.08 -17.65 4.84
C GLY A 87 18.71 -16.91 3.55
N VAL A 88 19.70 -16.81 2.66
CA VAL A 88 19.55 -16.15 1.34
C VAL A 88 18.81 -17.12 0.40
N ASN A 89 17.53 -16.89 0.20
CA ASN A 89 16.69 -17.68 -0.72
C ASN A 89 15.45 -16.87 -1.13
N GLU A 90 14.73 -17.33 -2.15
CA GLU A 90 13.57 -16.68 -2.74
C GLU A 90 12.43 -16.51 -1.74
N PHE A 91 12.22 -17.48 -0.87
CA PHE A 91 11.19 -17.44 0.17
C PHE A 91 11.47 -16.29 1.15
N ALA A 92 12.70 -16.18 1.63
CA ALA A 92 13.09 -15.18 2.63
C ALA A 92 12.92 -13.74 2.11
N VAL A 93 13.36 -13.46 0.89
CA VAL A 93 13.28 -12.10 0.32
C VAL A 93 11.86 -11.69 -0.06
N ARG A 94 10.95 -12.66 -0.35
CA ARG A 94 9.53 -12.41 -0.65
C ARG A 94 8.66 -12.37 0.59
N LEU A 95 9.11 -12.95 1.70
CA LEU A 95 8.32 -13.08 2.93
C LEU A 95 7.71 -11.75 3.42
N PRO A 96 8.41 -10.60 3.42
CA PRO A 96 7.81 -9.32 3.79
C PRO A 96 6.60 -8.93 2.93
N SER A 97 6.66 -9.18 1.62
CA SER A 97 5.56 -8.91 0.68
C SER A 97 4.36 -9.81 0.94
N ALA A 98 4.59 -11.10 1.18
CA ALA A 98 3.54 -12.06 1.51
C ALA A 98 2.83 -11.70 2.83
N LEU A 99 3.60 -11.35 3.88
CA LEU A 99 3.05 -10.92 5.16
C LEU A 99 2.28 -9.59 5.06
N ALA A 100 2.73 -8.67 4.23
CA ALA A 100 2.03 -7.41 3.97
C ALA A 100 0.67 -7.66 3.30
N THR A 101 0.61 -8.50 2.28
CA THR A 101 -0.65 -8.85 1.58
C THR A 101 -1.60 -9.63 2.51
N TRP A 102 -1.07 -10.54 3.31
CA TRP A 102 -1.83 -11.24 4.36
C TRP A 102 -2.42 -10.24 5.37
N GLY A 103 -1.59 -9.34 5.90
CA GLY A 103 -2.00 -8.28 6.83
C GLY A 103 -3.06 -7.34 6.23
N ALA A 104 -2.92 -6.96 4.96
CA ALA A 104 -3.90 -6.13 4.24
C ALA A 104 -5.26 -6.83 4.15
N SER A 105 -5.28 -8.12 3.79
CA SER A 105 -6.51 -8.91 3.70
C SER A 105 -7.22 -9.01 5.05
N LEU A 106 -6.46 -9.23 6.15
CA LEU A 106 -7.00 -9.24 7.51
C LEU A 106 -7.50 -7.86 7.95
N ALA A 107 -6.80 -6.79 7.58
CA ALA A 107 -7.23 -5.42 7.90
C ALA A 107 -8.56 -5.07 7.22
N VAL A 108 -8.75 -5.48 5.96
CA VAL A 108 -10.03 -5.36 5.25
C VAL A 108 -11.13 -6.14 5.98
N ALA A 109 -10.89 -7.40 6.35
CA ALA A 109 -11.87 -8.18 7.11
C ALA A 109 -12.24 -7.52 8.44
N ALA A 110 -11.23 -7.06 9.20
CA ALA A 110 -11.43 -6.40 10.49
C ALA A 110 -12.19 -5.06 10.37
N PHE A 111 -12.07 -4.39 9.24
CA PHE A 111 -12.81 -3.17 8.95
C PHE A 111 -14.26 -3.46 8.54
N VAL A 112 -14.48 -4.48 7.72
CA VAL A 112 -15.81 -4.82 7.16
C VAL A 112 -16.69 -5.54 8.18
N ALA A 113 -16.13 -6.44 9.01
CA ALA A 113 -16.90 -7.26 9.93
C ALA A 113 -17.88 -6.49 10.84
N PRO A 114 -17.48 -5.42 11.53
CA PRO A 114 -18.39 -4.65 12.40
C PRO A 114 -19.39 -3.78 11.63
N ARG A 115 -19.23 -3.62 10.30
CA ARG A 115 -20.06 -2.75 9.45
C ARG A 115 -21.08 -3.51 8.61
N LEU A 116 -20.66 -4.64 8.04
CA LEU A 116 -21.44 -5.41 7.08
C LEU A 116 -21.59 -6.90 7.46
N GLY A 117 -21.08 -7.28 8.65
CA GLY A 117 -21.14 -8.65 9.15
C GLY A 117 -20.02 -9.56 8.65
N TRP A 118 -19.96 -10.76 9.24
CA TRP A 118 -18.88 -11.71 9.05
C TRP A 118 -18.74 -12.23 7.61
N HIS A 119 -19.85 -12.58 6.96
CA HIS A 119 -19.81 -13.10 5.59
C HIS A 119 -19.24 -12.08 4.60
N ALA A 120 -19.65 -10.82 4.73
CA ALA A 120 -19.10 -9.74 3.91
C ALA A 120 -17.60 -9.51 4.18
N ALA A 121 -17.18 -9.64 5.44
CA ALA A 121 -15.77 -9.52 5.83
C ALA A 121 -14.90 -10.62 5.22
N VAL A 122 -15.35 -11.89 5.30
CA VAL A 122 -14.66 -13.01 4.67
C VAL A 122 -14.58 -12.84 3.17
N LEU A 123 -15.68 -12.47 2.51
CA LEU A 123 -15.71 -12.25 1.07
C LEU A 123 -14.76 -11.13 0.64
N ALA A 124 -14.76 -10.00 1.34
CA ALA A 124 -13.88 -8.87 1.04
C ALA A 124 -12.40 -9.25 1.20
N ALA A 125 -12.05 -9.99 2.26
CA ALA A 125 -10.69 -10.48 2.47
C ALA A 125 -10.24 -11.48 1.39
N LEU A 126 -11.12 -12.40 0.99
CA LEU A 126 -10.84 -13.36 -0.07
C LEU A 126 -10.71 -12.69 -1.44
N ILE A 127 -11.57 -11.73 -1.75
CA ILE A 127 -11.45 -10.91 -2.98
C ILE A 127 -10.08 -10.23 -3.02
N HIS A 128 -9.66 -9.57 -1.93
CA HIS A 128 -8.35 -8.92 -1.87
C HIS A 128 -7.20 -9.94 -2.03
N ALA A 129 -7.20 -11.02 -1.24
CA ALA A 129 -6.11 -12.00 -1.23
C ALA A 129 -5.97 -12.79 -2.55
N SER A 130 -7.08 -13.04 -3.26
CA SER A 130 -7.11 -13.83 -4.49
C SER A 130 -7.18 -13.01 -5.76
N SER A 131 -7.19 -11.68 -5.68
CA SER A 131 -7.01 -10.82 -6.84
C SER A 131 -5.63 -11.01 -7.44
N LEU A 132 -5.55 -11.14 -8.76
CA LEU A 132 -4.30 -11.42 -9.50
C LEU A 132 -3.17 -10.49 -9.09
N GLY A 133 -3.45 -9.19 -9.01
CA GLY A 133 -2.45 -8.20 -8.63
C GLY A 133 -1.97 -8.34 -7.20
N SER A 134 -2.85 -8.56 -6.23
CA SER A 134 -2.49 -8.76 -4.82
C SER A 134 -1.67 -10.05 -4.66
N TRP A 135 -2.09 -11.13 -5.33
CA TRP A 135 -1.35 -12.38 -5.31
C TRP A 135 0.04 -12.25 -5.94
N ALA A 136 0.14 -11.62 -7.11
CA ALA A 136 1.42 -11.41 -7.79
C ALA A 136 2.39 -10.59 -6.92
N MET A 137 1.91 -9.51 -6.28
CA MET A 137 2.75 -8.69 -5.40
C MET A 137 3.10 -9.37 -4.08
N ALA A 138 2.27 -10.27 -3.57
CA ALA A 138 2.64 -11.12 -2.42
C ALA A 138 3.86 -11.98 -2.73
N HIS A 139 4.01 -12.40 -4.00
CA HIS A 139 5.08 -13.26 -4.49
C HIS A 139 6.22 -12.49 -5.17
N ALA A 140 6.32 -11.18 -4.93
CA ALA A 140 7.38 -10.33 -5.47
C ALA A 140 8.20 -9.68 -4.35
N ALA A 141 9.53 -9.81 -4.41
CA ALA A 141 10.47 -9.22 -3.46
C ALA A 141 10.69 -7.72 -3.74
N THR A 142 9.60 -6.93 -3.71
CA THR A 142 9.61 -5.50 -4.01
C THR A 142 8.98 -4.67 -2.89
N ALA A 143 9.03 -3.34 -3.02
CA ALA A 143 8.42 -2.42 -2.07
C ALA A 143 6.88 -2.33 -2.17
N ASP A 144 6.27 -2.88 -3.22
CA ASP A 144 4.91 -2.54 -3.63
C ASP A 144 3.84 -3.16 -2.74
N ALA A 145 3.98 -4.43 -2.37
CA ALA A 145 3.06 -5.07 -1.43
C ALA A 145 3.06 -4.39 -0.06
N LEU A 146 4.26 -4.01 0.42
CA LEU A 146 4.42 -3.29 1.69
C LEU A 146 3.77 -1.91 1.65
N LEU A 147 4.03 -1.14 0.60
CA LEU A 147 3.38 0.16 0.40
C LEU A 147 1.86 -0.01 0.29
N GLY A 148 1.38 -0.98 -0.50
CA GLY A 148 -0.05 -1.28 -0.65
C GLY A 148 -0.72 -1.56 0.70
N PHE A 149 -0.09 -2.35 1.57
CA PHE A 149 -0.57 -2.60 2.93
C PHE A 149 -0.67 -1.32 3.77
N LEU A 150 0.40 -0.51 3.78
CA LEU A 150 0.43 0.74 4.54
C LEU A 150 -0.56 1.78 4.00
N LEU A 151 -0.75 1.85 2.70
CA LEU A 151 -1.79 2.66 2.07
C LEU A 151 -3.19 2.16 2.40
N MET A 152 -3.41 0.84 2.44
CA MET A 152 -4.68 0.25 2.88
C MET A 152 -4.98 0.66 4.32
N LEU A 153 -4.03 0.50 5.26
CA LEU A 153 -4.21 0.94 6.65
C LEU A 153 -4.47 2.45 6.74
N SER A 154 -3.78 3.24 5.90
CA SER A 154 -3.99 4.69 5.78
C SER A 154 -5.40 5.01 5.30
N ALA A 155 -5.90 4.32 4.28
CA ALA A 155 -7.25 4.50 3.76
C ALA A 155 -8.31 4.16 4.82
N LEU A 156 -8.14 3.06 5.58
CA LEU A 156 -9.06 2.64 6.63
C LEU A 156 -9.09 3.61 7.82
N ASP A 157 -7.94 4.17 8.22
CA ASP A 157 -7.90 5.15 9.30
C ASP A 157 -8.32 6.55 8.85
N LEU A 158 -8.00 6.95 7.61
CA LEU A 158 -8.57 8.16 7.00
C LEU A 158 -10.09 8.09 6.96
N TRP A 159 -10.64 6.94 6.58
CA TRP A 159 -12.06 6.68 6.65
C TRP A 159 -12.63 6.90 8.05
N ARG A 160 -12.07 6.24 9.10
CA ARG A 160 -12.52 6.38 10.48
C ARG A 160 -12.49 7.84 10.92
N TYR A 161 -11.45 8.58 10.52
CA TYR A 161 -11.35 10.00 10.79
C TYR A 161 -12.50 10.81 10.14
N LEU A 162 -12.79 10.55 8.87
CA LEU A 162 -13.85 11.24 8.14
C LEU A 162 -15.25 10.84 8.63
N GLU A 163 -15.40 9.70 9.28
CA GLU A 163 -16.66 9.22 9.86
C GLU A 163 -16.95 9.88 11.22
N ASP A 164 -15.98 9.92 12.12
CA ASP A 164 -16.19 10.29 13.53
C ASP A 164 -15.29 11.44 14.05
N GLY A 165 -14.35 11.92 13.24
CA GLY A 165 -13.45 13.02 13.59
C GLY A 165 -12.40 12.70 14.66
N ARG A 166 -12.21 11.42 15.04
CA ARG A 166 -11.32 11.03 16.14
C ARG A 166 -9.85 11.24 15.81
N SER A 167 -9.16 11.99 16.67
CA SER A 167 -7.73 12.27 16.49
C SER A 167 -6.84 11.02 16.54
N ALA A 168 -7.27 9.96 17.22
CA ALA A 168 -6.54 8.69 17.28
C ALA A 168 -6.41 8.03 15.90
N ALA A 169 -7.42 8.17 15.02
CA ALA A 169 -7.34 7.67 13.65
C ALA A 169 -6.30 8.45 12.84
N LEU A 170 -6.21 9.77 13.01
CA LEU A 170 -5.17 10.59 12.39
C LEU A 170 -3.76 10.23 12.86
N GLN A 171 -3.59 9.92 14.14
CA GLN A 171 -2.29 9.50 14.67
C GLN A 171 -1.84 8.17 14.07
N ARG A 172 -2.74 7.17 13.97
CA ARG A 172 -2.43 5.91 13.28
C ARG A 172 -2.16 6.12 11.80
N LEU A 173 -2.98 6.94 11.12
CA LEU A 173 -2.74 7.34 9.72
C LEU A 173 -1.31 7.89 9.55
N ALA A 174 -0.88 8.79 10.43
CA ALA A 174 0.46 9.37 10.38
C ALA A 174 1.58 8.34 10.58
N ILE A 175 1.35 7.33 11.43
CA ILE A 175 2.28 6.19 11.61
C ILE A 175 2.38 5.40 10.29
N TRP A 176 1.25 5.02 9.69
CA TRP A 176 1.25 4.26 8.44
C TRP A 176 1.88 5.03 7.29
N VAL A 177 1.58 6.32 7.18
CA VAL A 177 2.19 7.22 6.20
C VAL A 177 3.71 7.32 6.43
N GLY A 178 4.15 7.51 7.67
CA GLY A 178 5.58 7.57 8.02
C GLY A 178 6.35 6.30 7.63
N LEU A 179 5.78 5.14 7.94
CA LEU A 179 6.32 3.85 7.50
C LEU A 179 6.30 3.73 5.98
N GLY A 180 5.23 4.17 5.32
CA GLY A 180 5.14 4.19 3.86
C GLY A 180 6.19 5.08 3.20
N VAL A 181 6.52 6.21 3.83
CA VAL A 181 7.61 7.10 3.38
C VAL A 181 8.96 6.36 3.46
N LEU A 182 9.21 5.57 4.50
CA LEU A 182 10.42 4.73 4.59
C LEU A 182 10.44 3.56 3.59
N VAL A 183 9.30 3.16 3.02
CA VAL A 183 9.20 2.06 2.05
C VAL A 183 9.31 2.55 0.61
N LYS A 184 8.62 3.63 0.25
CA LYS A 184 8.58 4.09 -1.16
C LYS A 184 8.65 5.62 -1.33
N GLY A 185 8.71 6.39 -0.24
CA GLY A 185 8.90 7.84 -0.30
C GLY A 185 7.61 8.65 -0.44
N PRO A 186 7.65 9.80 -1.15
CA PRO A 186 6.60 10.83 -1.13
C PRO A 186 5.20 10.37 -1.52
N VAL A 187 5.07 9.34 -2.35
CA VAL A 187 3.77 8.79 -2.80
C VAL A 187 2.91 8.31 -1.62
N ALA A 188 3.54 7.87 -0.53
CA ALA A 188 2.85 7.44 0.69
C ALA A 188 2.14 8.61 1.42
N VAL A 189 2.61 9.84 1.25
CA VAL A 189 1.95 11.07 1.75
C VAL A 189 0.90 11.55 0.76
N LEU A 190 1.27 11.55 -0.52
CA LEU A 190 0.47 12.15 -1.58
C LEU A 190 -0.93 11.53 -1.69
N ILE A 191 -1.02 10.19 -1.70
CA ILE A 191 -2.30 9.50 -1.89
C ILE A 191 -3.27 9.79 -0.75
N PRO A 192 -2.93 9.60 0.55
CA PRO A 192 -3.83 9.91 1.66
C PRO A 192 -4.19 11.40 1.75
N LEU A 193 -3.23 12.30 1.51
CA LEU A 193 -3.47 13.74 1.57
C LEU A 193 -4.44 14.20 0.46
N ALA A 194 -4.21 13.78 -0.76
CA ALA A 194 -5.09 14.10 -1.88
C ALA A 194 -6.51 13.53 -1.67
N THR A 195 -6.60 12.31 -1.16
CA THR A 195 -7.89 11.69 -0.84
C THR A 195 -8.61 12.45 0.28
N LEU A 196 -7.89 12.88 1.34
CA LEU A 196 -8.46 13.74 2.39
C LEU A 196 -9.03 15.03 1.78
N LEU A 197 -8.25 15.72 0.94
CA LEU A 197 -8.69 16.96 0.30
C LEU A 197 -9.94 16.75 -0.56
N LEU A 198 -9.95 15.73 -1.41
CA LEU A 198 -11.10 15.41 -2.26
C LEU A 198 -12.33 15.01 -1.44
N ALA A 199 -12.14 14.23 -0.36
CA ALA A 199 -13.23 13.82 0.52
C ALA A 199 -13.84 15.02 1.28
N VAL A 200 -13.01 15.94 1.78
CA VAL A 200 -13.45 17.16 2.44
C VAL A 200 -14.22 18.07 1.47
N LEU A 201 -13.74 18.22 0.24
CA LEU A 201 -14.45 18.95 -0.81
C LEU A 201 -15.81 18.31 -1.13
N ALA A 202 -15.84 16.99 -1.27
CA ALA A 202 -17.09 16.25 -1.56
C ALA A 202 -18.12 16.33 -0.41
N GLN A 203 -17.65 16.46 0.84
CA GLN A 203 -18.48 16.59 2.04
C GLN A 203 -18.82 18.05 2.39
N ARG A 204 -18.11 19.01 1.80
CA ARG A 204 -18.19 20.45 2.12
C ARG A 204 -17.89 20.74 3.61
N ASP A 205 -17.03 19.97 4.24
CA ASP A 205 -16.64 20.11 5.65
C ASP A 205 -15.15 20.46 5.77
N GLY A 206 -14.82 21.73 5.50
CA GLY A 206 -13.46 22.23 5.63
C GLY A 206 -12.87 22.15 7.05
N ALA A 207 -13.72 22.07 8.09
CA ALA A 207 -13.25 21.96 9.46
C ALA A 207 -12.50 20.65 9.72
N LEU A 208 -12.84 19.57 9.04
CA LEU A 208 -12.11 18.30 9.11
C LEU A 208 -10.67 18.45 8.61
N LEU A 209 -10.46 19.17 7.51
CA LEU A 209 -9.13 19.43 6.99
C LEU A 209 -8.26 20.22 7.99
N TRP A 210 -8.79 21.34 8.50
CA TRP A 210 -8.03 22.16 9.45
C TRP A 210 -7.72 21.41 10.75
N ARG A 211 -8.64 20.58 11.24
CA ARG A 211 -8.38 19.69 12.39
C ARG A 211 -7.32 18.63 12.10
N ALA A 212 -7.29 18.09 10.88
CA ALA A 212 -6.25 17.13 10.47
C ALA A 212 -4.88 17.81 10.41
N LEU A 213 -4.79 18.95 9.72
CA LEU A 213 -3.54 19.70 9.58
C LEU A 213 -3.03 20.26 10.92
N GLY A 214 -3.94 20.64 11.84
CA GLY A 214 -3.61 21.11 13.18
C GLY A 214 -3.27 20.03 14.20
N ASN A 215 -3.30 18.74 13.82
CA ASN A 215 -3.00 17.65 14.75
C ASN A 215 -1.49 17.47 14.97
N GLY A 216 -0.93 18.20 15.92
CA GLY A 216 0.52 18.17 16.21
C GLY A 216 1.04 16.76 16.55
N ARG A 217 0.24 15.91 17.25
CA ARG A 217 0.66 14.54 17.57
C ARG A 217 0.80 13.67 16.31
N ALA A 218 -0.07 13.86 15.31
CA ALA A 218 0.05 13.15 14.05
C ALA A 218 1.36 13.57 13.33
N TRP A 219 1.65 14.87 13.26
CA TRP A 219 2.92 15.34 12.71
C TRP A 219 4.13 14.81 13.48
N THR A 220 4.08 14.75 14.81
CA THR A 220 5.15 14.16 15.62
C THR A 220 5.42 12.72 15.22
N TRP A 221 4.40 11.87 15.07
CA TRP A 221 4.58 10.49 14.64
C TRP A 221 5.18 10.39 13.23
N LEU A 222 4.67 11.16 12.28
CA LEU A 222 5.19 11.18 10.91
C LEU A 222 6.69 11.54 10.90
N VAL A 223 7.05 12.62 11.60
CA VAL A 223 8.43 13.12 11.65
C VAL A 223 9.35 12.13 12.36
N LEU A 224 8.96 11.60 13.52
CA LEU A 224 9.79 10.63 14.27
C LEU A 224 10.05 9.34 13.50
N ILE A 225 9.12 8.91 12.67
CA ILE A 225 9.28 7.67 11.89
C ILE A 225 10.08 7.93 10.61
N ALA A 226 9.71 8.94 9.83
CA ALA A 226 10.31 9.14 8.52
C ALA A 226 11.65 9.90 8.57
N LEU A 227 11.71 11.01 9.31
CA LEU A 227 12.82 11.95 9.25
C LEU A 227 14.19 11.36 9.61
N PRO A 228 14.34 10.48 10.64
CA PRO A 228 15.69 10.05 11.06
C PRO A 228 16.50 9.42 9.94
N TRP A 229 15.90 8.52 9.14
CA TRP A 229 16.62 7.91 8.03
C TRP A 229 16.90 8.89 6.89
N TYR A 230 15.94 9.75 6.53
CA TYR A 230 16.16 10.76 5.49
C TYR A 230 17.23 11.77 5.88
N ALA A 231 17.26 12.19 7.15
CA ALA A 231 18.31 13.06 7.67
C ALA A 231 19.69 12.40 7.63
N TYR A 232 19.75 11.11 8.00
CA TYR A 232 20.98 10.33 7.89
C TYR A 232 21.44 10.18 6.44
N ALA A 233 20.56 9.81 5.51
CA ALA A 233 20.87 9.66 4.11
C ALA A 233 21.37 10.97 3.48
N LEU A 234 20.70 12.08 3.82
CA LEU A 234 21.11 13.42 3.37
C LEU A 234 22.46 13.84 3.97
N TRP A 235 22.69 13.59 5.25
CA TRP A 235 23.96 13.88 5.92
C TRP A 235 25.12 13.10 5.31
N ARG A 236 24.90 11.83 4.99
CA ARG A 236 25.93 10.92 4.49
C ARG A 236 26.25 11.13 3.01
N HIS A 237 25.24 11.33 2.18
CA HIS A 237 25.36 11.33 0.72
C HIS A 237 25.12 12.71 0.07
N GLY A 238 24.60 13.66 0.83
CA GLY A 238 24.39 15.05 0.37
C GLY A 238 23.60 15.14 -0.93
N GLN A 239 24.17 15.84 -1.90
CA GLN A 239 23.51 16.11 -3.18
C GLN A 239 23.23 14.83 -3.99
N ALA A 240 24.09 13.82 -3.93
CA ALA A 240 23.90 12.57 -4.65
C ALA A 240 22.58 11.86 -4.25
N PHE A 241 22.20 11.93 -2.95
CA PHE A 241 20.93 11.39 -2.49
C PHE A 241 19.74 12.23 -3.02
N ILE A 242 19.85 13.56 -3.06
CA ILE A 242 18.82 14.42 -3.61
C ILE A 242 18.60 14.11 -5.10
N ASP A 243 19.67 14.08 -5.88
CA ASP A 243 19.62 13.86 -7.31
C ASP A 243 19.11 12.45 -7.64
N GLY A 244 19.63 11.43 -6.94
CA GLY A 244 19.23 10.04 -7.15
C GLY A 244 17.80 9.76 -6.70
N PHE A 245 17.46 10.07 -5.46
CA PHE A 245 16.16 9.69 -4.91
C PHE A 245 15.05 10.69 -5.30
N PHE A 246 15.20 11.99 -4.99
CA PHE A 246 14.11 12.94 -5.20
C PHE A 246 13.95 13.34 -6.67
N LEU A 247 15.04 13.68 -7.36
CA LEU A 247 14.92 14.14 -8.74
C LEU A 247 14.68 12.96 -9.67
N LYS A 248 15.62 12.04 -9.80
CA LYS A 248 15.56 10.94 -10.76
C LYS A 248 14.38 9.98 -10.48
N HIS A 249 14.35 9.37 -9.29
CA HIS A 249 13.40 8.28 -8.99
C HIS A 249 12.01 8.73 -8.52
N ASN A 250 11.78 10.04 -8.30
CA ASN A 250 10.44 10.55 -8.00
C ASN A 250 9.96 11.56 -9.05
N ILE A 251 10.67 12.68 -9.29
CA ILE A 251 10.19 13.75 -10.18
C ILE A 251 10.30 13.33 -11.65
N GLU A 252 11.47 12.90 -12.11
CA GLU A 252 11.67 12.50 -13.51
C GLU A 252 10.85 11.26 -13.86
N ARG A 253 10.76 10.27 -12.94
CA ARG A 253 9.93 9.07 -13.12
C ARG A 253 8.45 9.40 -13.27
N PHE A 254 7.98 10.46 -12.66
CA PHE A 254 6.61 10.95 -12.85
C PHE A 254 6.45 11.71 -14.17
N SER A 255 7.41 12.54 -14.55
CA SER A 255 7.31 13.46 -15.69
C SER A 255 7.67 12.81 -17.04
N ALA A 256 8.52 11.78 -17.04
CA ALA A 256 8.98 11.11 -18.26
C ALA A 256 8.95 9.57 -18.12
N PRO A 257 8.80 8.85 -19.25
CA PRO A 257 8.96 7.40 -19.25
C PRO A 257 10.39 7.01 -18.89
N MET A 258 10.54 6.09 -17.92
CA MET A 258 11.83 5.49 -17.58
C MET A 258 11.84 4.01 -17.92
N GLU A 259 13.01 3.48 -18.25
CA GLU A 259 13.26 2.04 -18.45
C GLU A 259 12.32 1.39 -19.50
N GLY A 260 11.88 2.16 -20.52
CA GLY A 260 10.95 1.68 -21.55
C GLY A 260 9.49 1.59 -21.15
N HIS A 261 9.12 1.99 -19.92
CA HIS A 261 7.76 1.90 -19.40
C HIS A 261 6.88 3.09 -19.79
N ALA A 262 6.81 3.41 -21.08
CA ALA A 262 5.86 4.36 -21.65
C ALA A 262 4.47 3.73 -21.78
N GLY A 263 3.41 4.56 -21.81
CA GLY A 263 2.06 4.07 -22.04
C GLY A 263 1.03 5.17 -22.21
N SER A 264 -0.13 4.81 -22.79
CA SER A 264 -1.27 5.70 -22.94
C SER A 264 -1.82 6.14 -21.56
N TRP A 265 -2.45 7.28 -21.51
CA TRP A 265 -3.22 7.73 -20.33
C TRP A 265 -4.39 6.78 -19.98
N LEU A 266 -4.82 5.95 -20.94
CA LEU A 266 -5.84 4.90 -20.71
C LEU A 266 -5.26 3.60 -20.11
N TYR A 267 -3.94 3.52 -19.89
CA TYR A 267 -3.26 2.31 -19.46
C TYR A 267 -3.94 1.64 -18.26
N PHE A 268 -4.22 2.40 -17.20
CA PHE A 268 -4.82 1.83 -15.99
C PHE A 268 -6.31 1.50 -16.13
N LEU A 269 -7.03 2.04 -17.11
CA LEU A 269 -8.39 1.59 -17.42
C LEU A 269 -8.40 0.14 -17.95
N ALA A 270 -7.36 -0.27 -18.66
CA ALA A 270 -7.20 -1.63 -19.15
C ALA A 270 -6.55 -2.55 -18.11
N VAL A 271 -5.52 -2.06 -17.40
CA VAL A 271 -4.71 -2.88 -16.50
C VAL A 271 -5.39 -3.11 -15.15
N ALA A 272 -6.07 -2.13 -14.57
CA ALA A 272 -6.71 -2.29 -13.26
C ALA A 272 -7.76 -3.42 -13.24
N PRO A 273 -8.67 -3.55 -14.24
CA PRO A 273 -9.56 -4.71 -14.30
C PRO A 273 -8.81 -6.05 -14.36
N LEU A 274 -7.66 -6.11 -15.06
CA LEU A 274 -6.84 -7.32 -15.10
C LEU A 274 -6.25 -7.65 -13.72
N LEU A 275 -5.72 -6.65 -13.02
CA LEU A 275 -5.17 -6.83 -11.67
C LEU A 275 -6.22 -7.32 -10.66
N TRP A 276 -7.49 -6.93 -10.85
CA TRP A 276 -8.60 -7.32 -9.98
C TRP A 276 -9.27 -8.63 -10.41
N MET A 277 -8.78 -9.30 -11.46
CA MET A 277 -9.28 -10.63 -11.81
C MET A 277 -9.05 -11.63 -10.65
N PRO A 278 -9.95 -12.62 -10.46
CA PRO A 278 -11.14 -12.91 -11.26
C PRO A 278 -12.39 -12.06 -10.90
N TRP A 279 -12.26 -11.09 -10.00
CA TRP A 279 -13.37 -10.35 -9.40
C TRP A 279 -13.83 -9.13 -10.19
N SER A 280 -13.00 -8.62 -11.10
CA SER A 280 -13.34 -7.43 -11.92
C SER A 280 -14.66 -7.55 -12.70
N PRO A 281 -15.14 -8.72 -13.17
CA PRO A 281 -16.47 -8.81 -13.79
C PRO A 281 -17.62 -8.41 -12.86
N LEU A 282 -17.47 -8.51 -11.53
CA LEU A 282 -18.47 -8.06 -10.57
C LEU A 282 -18.72 -6.55 -10.63
N LEU A 283 -17.74 -5.77 -11.13
CA LEU A 283 -17.92 -4.33 -11.34
C LEU A 283 -19.04 -4.04 -12.35
N LEU A 284 -19.34 -4.99 -13.26
CA LEU A 284 -20.45 -4.86 -14.18
C LEU A 284 -21.81 -4.84 -13.46
N ALA A 285 -21.91 -5.53 -12.32
CA ALA A 285 -23.12 -5.53 -11.49
C ALA A 285 -23.37 -4.17 -10.82
N LEU A 286 -22.34 -3.31 -10.74
CA LEU A 286 -22.47 -1.95 -10.18
C LEU A 286 -23.01 -0.95 -11.20
N ARG A 287 -23.14 -1.33 -12.48
CA ARG A 287 -23.72 -0.46 -13.52
C ARG A 287 -25.14 -0.07 -13.13
N GLY A 288 -25.45 1.20 -13.31
CA GLY A 288 -26.76 1.75 -12.91
C GLY A 288 -26.89 2.11 -11.43
N HIS A 289 -25.93 1.74 -10.58
CA HIS A 289 -25.98 2.02 -9.13
C HIS A 289 -25.09 3.21 -8.71
N ALA A 290 -24.52 3.97 -9.65
CA ALA A 290 -23.59 5.06 -9.39
C ALA A 290 -24.10 6.07 -8.35
N ARG A 291 -25.41 6.44 -8.40
CA ARG A 291 -26.01 7.36 -7.43
C ARG A 291 -26.04 6.75 -6.02
N THR A 292 -26.42 5.49 -5.89
CA THR A 292 -26.46 4.77 -4.61
C THR A 292 -25.05 4.62 -4.02
N LEU A 293 -24.06 4.27 -4.86
CA LEU A 293 -22.66 4.17 -4.46
C LEU A 293 -22.13 5.52 -3.94
N TRP A 294 -22.45 6.61 -4.64
CA TRP A 294 -22.02 7.96 -4.23
C TRP A 294 -22.71 8.46 -2.96
N GLN A 295 -23.95 8.10 -2.74
CA GLN A 295 -24.71 8.47 -1.53
C GLN A 295 -24.22 7.72 -0.28
N ASN A 296 -23.71 6.51 -0.44
CA ASN A 296 -23.10 5.75 0.65
C ASN A 296 -21.71 6.34 0.98
N ARG A 297 -21.55 6.83 2.20
CA ARG A 297 -20.27 7.46 2.64
C ARG A 297 -19.07 6.54 2.45
N VAL A 298 -19.22 5.23 2.76
CA VAL A 298 -18.19 4.19 2.63
C VAL A 298 -17.74 4.08 1.21
N LEU A 299 -18.66 3.79 0.34
CA LEU A 299 -18.38 3.54 -1.06
C LEU A 299 -17.85 4.80 -1.75
N ARG A 300 -18.37 5.97 -1.39
CA ARG A 300 -17.86 7.25 -1.92
C ARG A 300 -16.39 7.46 -1.63
N HIS A 301 -15.92 7.15 -0.40
CA HIS A 301 -14.49 7.28 -0.09
C HIS A 301 -13.63 6.28 -0.83
N ALA A 302 -14.07 5.03 -0.91
CA ALA A 302 -13.38 4.01 -1.71
C ALA A 302 -13.30 4.45 -3.17
N LEU A 303 -14.38 5.01 -3.74
CA LEU A 303 -14.40 5.55 -5.10
C LEU A 303 -13.46 6.76 -5.27
N ILE A 304 -13.42 7.70 -4.31
CA ILE A 304 -12.51 8.85 -4.35
C ILE A 304 -11.07 8.38 -4.31
N TRP A 305 -10.74 7.45 -3.41
CA TRP A 305 -9.40 6.87 -3.31
C TRP A 305 -8.99 6.18 -4.60
N ALA A 306 -9.78 5.25 -5.08
CA ALA A 306 -9.49 4.49 -6.29
C ALA A 306 -9.39 5.40 -7.52
N ALA A 307 -10.33 6.34 -7.68
CA ALA A 307 -10.31 7.29 -8.79
C ALA A 307 -9.06 8.17 -8.75
N PHE A 308 -8.68 8.69 -7.57
CA PHE A 308 -7.45 9.48 -7.44
C PHE A 308 -6.22 8.67 -7.85
N VAL A 309 -6.05 7.47 -7.33
CA VAL A 309 -4.89 6.61 -7.65
C VAL A 309 -4.82 6.32 -9.14
N LEU A 310 -5.93 5.88 -9.75
CA LEU A 310 -5.96 5.55 -11.17
C LEU A 310 -5.67 6.77 -12.05
N VAL A 311 -6.27 7.93 -11.74
CA VAL A 311 -6.02 9.17 -12.49
C VAL A 311 -4.58 9.64 -12.30
N PHE A 312 -4.08 9.67 -11.06
CA PHE A 312 -2.72 10.12 -10.76
C PHE A 312 -1.66 9.32 -11.53
N PHE A 313 -1.74 7.99 -11.48
CA PHE A 313 -0.79 7.15 -12.22
C PHE A 313 -1.06 7.11 -13.73
N SER A 314 -2.29 7.39 -14.17
CA SER A 314 -2.57 7.59 -15.60
C SER A 314 -1.89 8.85 -16.16
N LEU A 315 -1.66 9.86 -15.33
CA LEU A 315 -0.94 11.09 -15.70
C LEU A 315 0.59 10.93 -15.56
N SER A 316 1.08 9.94 -14.80
CA SER A 316 2.52 9.68 -14.69
C SER A 316 3.15 9.30 -16.03
N GLY A 317 4.37 9.72 -16.29
CA GLY A 317 5.13 9.32 -17.48
C GLY A 317 5.45 7.82 -17.50
N THR A 318 5.93 7.28 -16.38
CA THR A 318 6.24 5.85 -16.23
C THR A 318 5.00 5.06 -15.83
N LYS A 319 4.68 4.01 -16.56
CA LYS A 319 3.52 3.12 -16.38
C LYS A 319 3.96 1.74 -15.89
N LEU A 320 3.72 1.44 -14.61
CA LEU A 320 3.96 0.11 -14.06
C LEU A 320 2.63 -0.51 -13.62
N PRO A 321 2.33 -1.77 -14.01
CA PRO A 321 1.03 -2.38 -13.72
C PRO A 321 0.65 -2.32 -12.25
N HIS A 322 1.58 -2.62 -11.37
CA HIS A 322 1.37 -2.69 -9.92
C HIS A 322 0.98 -1.35 -9.26
N TYR A 323 1.15 -0.20 -9.91
CA TYR A 323 0.64 1.07 -9.40
C TYR A 323 -0.90 1.11 -9.32
N GLY A 324 -1.59 0.33 -10.16
CA GLY A 324 -3.03 0.14 -10.08
C GLY A 324 -3.52 -0.58 -8.81
N LEU A 325 -2.62 -1.22 -8.05
CA LEU A 325 -2.96 -1.93 -6.82
C LEU A 325 -3.16 -1.02 -5.60
N TYR A 326 -2.73 0.23 -5.69
CA TYR A 326 -2.96 1.20 -4.62
C TYR A 326 -4.38 1.81 -4.67
N ALA A 327 -5.20 1.43 -5.69
CA ALA A 327 -6.56 1.92 -5.93
C ALA A 327 -7.64 1.22 -5.08
#